data_481acc7faa0d53b89da746835dff0c97
#
_entry.id   481acc7faa0d53b89da746835dff0c97
#
_cell.length_a   1.000
_cell.length_b   1.000
_cell.length_c   1.000
_cell.angle_alpha   90.00
_cell.angle_beta   90.00
_cell.angle_gamma   90.00
#
_symmetry.space_group_name_H-M   'P 1'
#
loop_
_entity.id
_entity.type
_entity.pdbx_description
1 polymer ?
#
loop_
_entity_poly.entity_id
_entity_poly.type
_entity_poly.pdbx_seq_one_letter_code
_entity_poly.pdbx_strand_id
1 'polypeptide(L)'
;MFDAHPDVTGPGAAHLLRVMAPLNARYTGQAAALRADMLRLFDAKMLPWVIDDLPVAERAARLAELDNAADMAATLYDAEREATGKTFVFIKENQAFLLIHEIMRIAEAPRFIHMVRDPRDMALSWHMAPALRGGIMRAARQWREDQEGFATVTAANASASLRYEDLIADPEAVLRGLCAAIDLPFHEHMLNPARHSPRAVQDAGRATMLANLARPVLAENAGKFRTQLSAAQCAFVEATCGALMPRFGYTPVASTADRDLEPALQDTELWDKPGYAALPAEERARFEAWSWLVARLRAA
;
A
#
# COMPACT_ATOMS: atom_id res chain seq x y z
N MET A 1 5.84 7.45 -9.08
CA MET A 1 7.22 7.41 -9.58
C MET A 1 7.44 6.18 -10.46
N PHE A 2 7.31 4.93 -9.96
CA PHE A 2 7.51 3.73 -10.80
C PHE A 2 6.58 3.66 -12.01
N ASP A 3 5.29 3.98 -11.87
CA ASP A 3 4.37 4.02 -13.02
C ASP A 3 4.70 5.06 -14.09
N ALA A 4 5.55 6.03 -13.76
CA ALA A 4 6.08 7.00 -14.74
C ALA A 4 7.30 6.46 -15.53
N HIS A 5 7.84 5.30 -15.12
CA HIS A 5 8.91 4.64 -15.85
C HIS A 5 8.39 4.04 -17.17
N PRO A 6 9.14 4.16 -18.31
CA PRO A 6 8.67 3.65 -19.60
C PRO A 6 8.40 2.14 -19.61
N ASP A 7 9.12 1.35 -18.82
CA ASP A 7 9.01 -0.12 -18.80
C ASP A 7 8.18 -0.68 -17.65
N VAL A 8 7.62 0.17 -16.77
CA VAL A 8 6.90 -0.28 -15.56
C VAL A 8 5.46 0.18 -15.59
N THR A 9 4.51 -0.72 -15.33
CA THR A 9 3.15 -0.36 -14.96
C THR A 9 2.96 -0.51 -13.44
N GLY A 10 2.35 0.48 -12.82
CA GLY A 10 2.06 0.50 -11.38
C GLY A 10 0.57 0.62 -11.11
N PRO A 11 -0.21 -0.45 -11.29
CA PRO A 11 -1.66 -0.38 -11.09
C PRO A 11 -2.02 0.01 -9.68
N GLY A 12 -3.13 0.71 -9.53
CA GLY A 12 -3.68 1.08 -8.23
C GLY A 12 -3.88 -0.14 -7.33
N ALA A 13 -3.65 0.01 -6.03
CA ALA A 13 -3.72 -1.10 -5.09
C ALA A 13 -5.12 -1.73 -5.06
N ALA A 14 -5.25 -2.95 -5.57
CA ALA A 14 -6.48 -3.75 -5.54
C ALA A 14 -6.50 -4.76 -4.39
N HIS A 15 -5.35 -4.99 -3.75
CA HIS A 15 -5.19 -5.92 -2.63
C HIS A 15 -5.70 -7.35 -2.89
N LEU A 16 -5.60 -7.81 -4.13
CA LEU A 16 -6.13 -9.12 -4.54
C LEU A 16 -5.46 -10.25 -3.76
N LEU A 17 -4.13 -10.26 -3.69
CA LEU A 17 -3.38 -11.27 -2.92
C LEU A 17 -3.75 -11.21 -1.44
N ARG A 18 -3.70 -10.03 -0.83
CA ARG A 18 -3.93 -9.86 0.61
C ARG A 18 -5.33 -10.28 1.06
N VAL A 19 -6.33 -10.11 0.18
CA VAL A 19 -7.71 -10.49 0.50
C VAL A 19 -7.97 -11.97 0.19
N MET A 20 -7.57 -12.45 -0.98
CA MET A 20 -8.00 -13.76 -1.48
C MET A 20 -7.03 -14.90 -1.13
N ALA A 21 -5.71 -14.67 -1.08
CA ALA A 21 -4.77 -15.75 -0.82
C ALA A 21 -5.00 -16.44 0.56
N PRO A 22 -5.26 -15.71 1.67
CA PRO A 22 -5.58 -16.35 2.94
C PRO A 22 -6.89 -17.16 2.94
N LEU A 23 -7.76 -16.91 1.97
CA LEU A 23 -9.05 -17.59 1.85
C LEU A 23 -8.98 -18.83 0.96
N ASN A 24 -7.89 -19.04 0.26
CA ASN A 24 -7.75 -20.07 -0.77
C ASN A 24 -8.20 -21.47 -0.31
N ALA A 25 -7.83 -21.86 0.90
CA ALA A 25 -8.20 -23.17 1.46
C ALA A 25 -9.72 -23.38 1.61
N ARG A 26 -10.49 -22.31 1.77
CA ARG A 26 -11.97 -22.38 1.89
C ARG A 26 -12.64 -22.76 0.57
N TYR A 27 -11.97 -22.50 -0.54
CA TYR A 27 -12.48 -22.78 -1.88
C TYR A 27 -12.01 -24.13 -2.44
N THR A 28 -11.47 -25.01 -1.59
CA THR A 28 -11.07 -26.37 -2.03
C THR A 28 -12.24 -27.07 -2.71
N GLY A 29 -12.06 -27.46 -3.98
CA GLY A 29 -13.13 -28.06 -4.82
C GLY A 29 -14.17 -27.06 -5.33
N GLN A 30 -14.01 -25.77 -5.10
CA GLN A 30 -14.97 -24.71 -5.47
C GLN A 30 -14.32 -23.63 -6.36
N ALA A 31 -13.51 -24.04 -7.34
CA ALA A 31 -12.74 -23.12 -8.19
C ALA A 31 -13.64 -22.08 -8.90
N ALA A 32 -14.86 -22.45 -9.30
CA ALA A 32 -15.79 -21.51 -9.92
C ALA A 32 -16.23 -20.39 -8.96
N ALA A 33 -16.46 -20.71 -7.69
CA ALA A 33 -16.79 -19.71 -6.67
C ALA A 33 -15.58 -18.79 -6.38
N LEU A 34 -14.37 -19.35 -6.29
CA LEU A 34 -13.13 -18.58 -6.12
C LEU A 34 -12.94 -17.56 -7.27
N ARG A 35 -13.11 -18.00 -8.52
CA ARG A 35 -13.03 -17.13 -9.71
C ARG A 35 -14.06 -16.00 -9.66
N ALA A 36 -15.30 -16.34 -9.33
CA ALA A 36 -16.37 -15.34 -9.22
C ALA A 36 -16.06 -14.29 -8.14
N ASP A 37 -15.57 -14.70 -6.99
CA ASP A 37 -15.26 -13.80 -5.89
C ASP A 37 -13.98 -12.99 -6.15
N MET A 38 -12.98 -13.56 -6.84
CA MET A 38 -11.81 -12.81 -7.33
C MET A 38 -12.23 -11.68 -8.28
N LEU A 39 -13.10 -11.96 -9.26
CA LEU A 39 -13.59 -10.94 -10.18
C LEU A 39 -14.44 -9.88 -9.47
N ARG A 40 -15.30 -10.26 -8.53
CA ARG A 40 -16.05 -9.30 -7.70
C ARG A 40 -15.12 -8.38 -6.93
N LEU A 41 -14.06 -8.92 -6.32
CA LEU A 41 -13.06 -8.12 -5.61
C LEU A 41 -12.31 -7.20 -6.57
N PHE A 42 -11.94 -7.71 -7.74
CA PHE A 42 -11.29 -6.91 -8.78
C PHE A 42 -12.17 -5.75 -9.22
N ASP A 43 -13.45 -5.99 -9.50
CA ASP A 43 -14.38 -4.94 -9.93
C ASP A 43 -14.71 -3.92 -8.83
N ALA A 44 -14.62 -4.32 -7.56
CA ALA A 44 -14.85 -3.44 -6.41
C ALA A 44 -13.63 -2.58 -6.01
N LYS A 45 -12.48 -2.73 -6.66
CA LYS A 45 -11.28 -1.96 -6.32
C LYS A 45 -11.50 -0.45 -6.41
N MET A 46 -10.79 0.30 -5.58
CA MET A 46 -10.95 1.76 -5.48
C MET A 46 -10.42 2.51 -6.71
N LEU A 47 -9.39 1.98 -7.34
CA LEU A 47 -8.64 2.65 -8.40
C LEU A 47 -8.74 1.84 -9.69
N PRO A 48 -8.93 2.50 -10.85
CA PRO A 48 -9.10 1.81 -12.12
C PRO A 48 -7.78 1.23 -12.63
N TRP A 49 -7.91 0.13 -13.36
CA TRP A 49 -6.84 -0.46 -14.16
C TRP A 49 -7.17 -0.33 -15.65
N VAL A 50 -6.18 -0.45 -16.51
CA VAL A 50 -6.41 -0.41 -17.96
C VAL A 50 -7.30 -1.56 -18.42
N ILE A 51 -7.15 -2.72 -17.80
CA ILE A 51 -7.98 -3.91 -18.12
C ILE A 51 -9.43 -3.82 -17.64
N ASP A 52 -9.84 -2.75 -16.96
CA ASP A 52 -11.26 -2.52 -16.67
C ASP A 52 -12.06 -2.30 -17.96
N ASP A 53 -11.43 -1.80 -19.03
CA ASP A 53 -12.03 -1.61 -20.34
C ASP A 53 -12.23 -2.93 -21.11
N LEU A 54 -11.63 -4.03 -20.65
CA LEU A 54 -11.87 -5.34 -21.23
C LEU A 54 -13.27 -5.87 -20.84
N PRO A 55 -13.96 -6.55 -21.76
CA PRO A 55 -15.22 -7.22 -21.44
C PRO A 55 -15.07 -8.15 -20.22
N VAL A 56 -16.09 -8.19 -19.35
CA VAL A 56 -16.09 -9.08 -18.17
C VAL A 56 -15.86 -10.55 -18.58
N ALA A 57 -16.45 -10.97 -19.70
CA ALA A 57 -16.26 -12.33 -20.24
C ALA A 57 -14.80 -12.63 -20.60
N GLU A 58 -14.05 -11.65 -21.09
CA GLU A 58 -12.62 -11.83 -21.41
C GLU A 58 -11.80 -11.97 -20.15
N ARG A 59 -12.02 -11.10 -19.15
CA ARG A 59 -11.36 -11.23 -17.84
C ARG A 59 -11.69 -12.58 -17.18
N ALA A 60 -12.94 -13.03 -17.28
CA ALA A 60 -13.35 -14.33 -16.76
C ALA A 60 -12.70 -15.50 -17.51
N ALA A 61 -12.57 -15.41 -18.83
CA ALA A 61 -11.91 -16.43 -19.66
C ALA A 61 -10.42 -16.60 -19.29
N ARG A 62 -9.72 -15.51 -18.96
CA ARG A 62 -8.33 -15.57 -18.49
C ARG A 62 -8.15 -16.35 -17.18
N LEU A 63 -9.20 -16.43 -16.36
CA LEU A 63 -9.17 -17.15 -15.08
C LEU A 63 -9.78 -18.57 -15.17
N ALA A 64 -10.35 -18.98 -16.32
CA ALA A 64 -11.24 -20.14 -16.45
C ALA A 64 -10.65 -21.45 -15.90
N GLU A 65 -9.34 -21.69 -16.10
CA GLU A 65 -8.67 -22.93 -15.71
C GLU A 65 -7.93 -22.81 -14.36
N LEU A 66 -8.00 -21.65 -13.70
CA LEU A 66 -7.30 -21.42 -12.45
C LEU A 66 -8.16 -21.81 -11.23
N ASP A 67 -7.51 -22.38 -10.23
CA ASP A 67 -8.12 -22.81 -8.96
C ASP A 67 -7.41 -22.27 -7.73
N ASN A 68 -6.46 -21.35 -7.93
CA ASN A 68 -5.68 -20.74 -6.88
C ASN A 68 -5.72 -19.21 -6.95
N ALA A 69 -5.97 -18.56 -5.81
CA ALA A 69 -6.11 -17.10 -5.73
C ALA A 69 -4.85 -16.34 -6.13
N ALA A 70 -3.66 -16.87 -5.82
CA ALA A 70 -2.42 -16.20 -6.18
C ALA A 70 -2.19 -16.21 -7.70
N ASP A 71 -2.48 -17.33 -8.37
CA ASP A 71 -2.37 -17.44 -9.83
C ASP A 71 -3.39 -16.54 -10.54
N MET A 72 -4.61 -16.44 -10.01
CA MET A 72 -5.62 -15.52 -10.52
C MET A 72 -5.18 -14.06 -10.39
N ALA A 73 -4.61 -13.69 -9.25
CA ALA A 73 -4.09 -12.34 -9.05
C ALA A 73 -2.92 -12.05 -10.00
N ALA A 74 -1.98 -12.99 -10.16
CA ALA A 74 -0.88 -12.88 -11.10
C ALA A 74 -1.38 -12.69 -12.54
N THR A 75 -2.36 -13.48 -12.97
CA THR A 75 -2.97 -13.38 -14.31
C THR A 75 -3.61 -12.01 -14.56
N LEU A 76 -4.26 -11.41 -13.54
CA LEU A 76 -4.82 -10.07 -13.67
C LEU A 76 -3.72 -8.99 -13.73
N TYR A 77 -2.64 -9.13 -12.94
CA TYR A 77 -1.49 -8.23 -13.03
C TYR A 77 -0.76 -8.35 -14.38
N ASP A 78 -0.60 -9.56 -14.91
CA ASP A 78 -0.01 -9.78 -16.22
C ASP A 78 -0.88 -9.22 -17.34
N ALA A 79 -2.19 -9.38 -17.27
CA ALA A 79 -3.11 -8.77 -18.21
C ALA A 79 -2.97 -7.22 -18.23
N GLU A 80 -2.83 -6.60 -17.06
CA GLU A 80 -2.59 -5.15 -16.95
C GLU A 80 -1.24 -4.75 -17.55
N ARG A 81 -0.18 -5.54 -17.32
CA ARG A 81 1.13 -5.35 -17.91
C ARG A 81 1.08 -5.43 -19.44
N GLU A 82 0.41 -6.46 -19.98
CA GLU A 82 0.21 -6.65 -21.42
C GLU A 82 -0.57 -5.49 -22.04
N ALA A 83 -1.70 -5.10 -21.42
CA ALA A 83 -2.55 -4.01 -21.91
C ALA A 83 -1.82 -2.66 -21.94
N THR A 84 -0.86 -2.45 -21.03
CA THR A 84 -0.04 -1.24 -21.01
C THR A 84 1.21 -1.34 -21.89
N GLY A 85 1.54 -2.51 -22.45
CA GLY A 85 2.75 -2.74 -23.24
C GLY A 85 4.05 -2.60 -22.42
N LYS A 86 4.00 -2.82 -21.10
CA LYS A 86 5.13 -2.67 -20.19
C LYS A 86 5.84 -3.99 -19.94
N THR A 87 7.09 -3.93 -19.49
CA THR A 87 7.93 -5.09 -19.18
C THR A 87 7.69 -5.58 -17.75
N PHE A 88 7.50 -4.64 -16.82
CA PHE A 88 7.40 -4.93 -15.39
C PHE A 88 6.09 -4.45 -14.79
N VAL A 89 5.64 -5.14 -13.74
CA VAL A 89 4.55 -4.68 -12.87
C VAL A 89 5.12 -4.27 -11.52
N PHE A 90 4.81 -3.06 -11.08
CA PHE A 90 5.08 -2.60 -9.73
C PHE A 90 3.82 -2.75 -8.88
N ILE A 91 3.81 -3.74 -7.99
CA ILE A 91 2.66 -4.04 -7.13
C ILE A 91 2.85 -3.37 -5.78
N LYS A 92 1.91 -2.51 -5.41
CA LYS A 92 1.83 -1.96 -4.06
C LYS A 92 0.96 -2.87 -3.19
N GLU A 93 1.61 -3.63 -2.30
CA GLU A 93 0.88 -4.48 -1.35
C GLU A 93 1.36 -4.20 0.07
N ASN A 94 0.40 -3.90 0.95
CA ASN A 94 0.69 -3.72 2.37
C ASN A 94 0.87 -5.10 3.01
N GLN A 95 1.80 -5.21 3.98
CA GLN A 95 2.07 -6.47 4.68
C GLN A 95 2.45 -7.63 3.75
N ALA A 96 3.19 -7.33 2.66
CA ALA A 96 3.64 -8.34 1.71
C ALA A 96 4.44 -9.48 2.37
N PHE A 97 5.02 -9.25 3.55
CA PHE A 97 5.69 -10.29 4.34
C PHE A 97 4.77 -11.44 4.77
N LEU A 98 3.47 -11.20 4.91
CA LEU A 98 2.48 -12.25 5.18
C LEU A 98 2.15 -13.10 3.95
N LEU A 99 2.56 -12.65 2.77
CA LEU A 99 2.21 -13.23 1.47
C LEU A 99 3.45 -13.71 0.71
N ILE A 100 4.57 -13.86 1.41
CA ILE A 100 5.85 -14.15 0.76
C ILE A 100 5.82 -15.46 -0.04
N HIS A 101 5.13 -16.49 0.48
CA HIS A 101 5.01 -17.77 -0.21
C HIS A 101 4.22 -17.63 -1.53
N GLU A 102 3.13 -16.90 -1.50
CA GLU A 102 2.31 -16.63 -2.68
C GLU A 102 3.07 -15.78 -3.70
N ILE A 103 3.78 -14.75 -3.24
CA ILE A 103 4.58 -13.88 -4.11
C ILE A 103 5.70 -14.68 -4.77
N MET A 104 6.45 -15.48 -4.01
CA MET A 104 7.54 -16.32 -4.55
C MET A 104 7.03 -17.42 -5.48
N ARG A 105 5.78 -17.83 -5.35
CA ARG A 105 5.15 -18.80 -6.23
C ARG A 105 4.78 -18.22 -7.59
N ILE A 106 4.30 -16.98 -7.64
CA ILE A 106 3.77 -16.34 -8.86
C ILE A 106 4.80 -15.48 -9.61
N ALA A 107 5.94 -15.21 -9.02
CA ALA A 107 6.99 -14.40 -9.63
C ALA A 107 8.33 -15.15 -9.59
N GLU A 108 8.97 -15.30 -10.74
CA GLU A 108 10.23 -16.04 -10.85
C GLU A 108 11.37 -15.40 -10.04
N ALA A 109 11.46 -14.07 -10.05
CA ALA A 109 12.52 -13.34 -9.35
C ALA A 109 11.99 -11.98 -8.85
N PRO A 110 11.08 -11.96 -7.85
CA PRO A 110 10.51 -10.70 -7.38
C PRO A 110 11.59 -9.83 -6.72
N ARG A 111 11.50 -8.53 -6.94
CA ARG A 111 12.32 -7.53 -6.28
C ARG A 111 11.45 -6.82 -5.25
N PHE A 112 11.93 -6.71 -4.02
CA PHE A 112 11.18 -6.07 -2.94
C PHE A 112 11.72 -4.68 -2.68
N ILE A 113 10.80 -3.72 -2.57
CA ILE A 113 11.10 -2.34 -2.19
C ILE A 113 10.45 -2.08 -0.85
N HIS A 114 11.27 -1.86 0.15
CA HIS A 114 10.83 -1.52 1.49
C HIS A 114 10.99 -0.01 1.73
N MET A 115 9.88 0.72 1.77
CA MET A 115 9.88 2.13 2.12
C MET A 115 9.45 2.30 3.57
N VAL A 116 10.31 2.89 4.38
CA VAL A 116 10.03 3.23 5.77
C VAL A 116 9.86 4.74 5.93
N ARG A 117 8.98 5.15 6.83
CA ARG A 117 8.75 6.54 7.21
C ARG A 117 8.82 6.67 8.72
N ASP A 118 9.17 7.87 9.23
CA ASP A 118 9.12 8.16 10.67
C ASP A 118 7.77 7.72 11.25
N PRO A 119 7.74 6.82 12.26
CA PRO A 119 6.49 6.28 12.80
C PRO A 119 5.55 7.35 13.34
N ARG A 120 6.07 8.48 13.79
CA ARG A 120 5.28 9.61 14.31
C ARG A 120 4.55 10.33 13.18
N ASP A 121 5.23 10.57 12.06
CA ASP A 121 4.61 11.16 10.86
C ASP A 121 3.66 10.17 10.17
N MET A 122 3.98 8.87 10.20
CA MET A 122 3.07 7.84 9.70
C MET A 122 1.80 7.78 10.56
N ALA A 123 1.93 7.79 11.89
CA ALA A 123 0.81 7.75 12.81
C ALA A 123 -0.09 9.00 12.68
N LEU A 124 0.51 10.18 12.53
CA LEU A 124 -0.22 11.42 12.23
C LEU A 124 -0.98 11.30 10.91
N SER A 125 -0.30 10.87 9.85
CA SER A 125 -0.92 10.71 8.52
C SER A 125 -2.08 9.71 8.55
N TRP A 126 -1.93 8.60 9.27
CA TRP A 126 -2.98 7.61 9.43
C TRP A 126 -4.18 8.16 10.23
N HIS A 127 -3.89 8.86 11.33
CA HIS A 127 -4.94 9.50 12.14
C HIS A 127 -5.77 10.50 11.33
N MET A 128 -5.11 11.30 10.50
CA MET A 128 -5.77 12.30 9.64
C MET A 128 -6.43 11.70 8.40
N ALA A 129 -6.06 10.49 7.98
CA ALA A 129 -6.58 9.88 6.77
C ALA A 129 -8.06 9.47 6.95
N PRO A 130 -8.99 10.02 6.18
CA PRO A 130 -10.43 9.84 6.42
C PRO A 130 -10.90 8.40 6.21
N ALA A 131 -10.26 7.65 5.32
CA ALA A 131 -10.67 6.29 4.97
C ALA A 131 -9.83 5.18 5.63
N LEU A 132 -8.94 5.50 6.57
CA LEU A 132 -8.18 4.51 7.32
C LEU A 132 -8.76 4.32 8.72
N ARG A 133 -9.17 3.09 9.04
CA ARG A 133 -9.70 2.76 10.36
C ARG A 133 -8.62 2.85 11.44
N GLY A 134 -9.00 3.29 12.63
CA GLY A 134 -8.13 3.47 13.79
C GLY A 134 -7.37 4.79 13.74
N GLY A 135 -6.60 5.05 14.79
CA GLY A 135 -5.86 6.29 15.02
C GLY A 135 -4.37 6.05 15.24
N ILE A 136 -3.79 6.87 16.12
CA ILE A 136 -2.36 6.88 16.47
C ILE A 136 -1.90 5.52 17.00
N MET A 137 -2.69 4.90 17.89
CA MET A 137 -2.32 3.63 18.53
C MET A 137 -2.22 2.50 17.51
N ARG A 138 -3.22 2.38 16.63
CA ARG A 138 -3.24 1.38 15.57
C ARG A 138 -2.08 1.58 14.60
N ALA A 139 -1.84 2.81 14.19
CA ALA A 139 -0.75 3.13 13.28
C ALA A 139 0.63 2.79 13.85
N ALA A 140 0.87 3.09 15.13
CA ALA A 140 2.13 2.75 15.78
C ALA A 140 2.36 1.24 15.86
N ARG A 141 1.33 0.48 16.26
CA ARG A 141 1.38 -0.99 16.29
C ARG A 141 1.61 -1.57 14.90
N GLN A 142 0.90 -1.07 13.89
CA GLN A 142 1.06 -1.51 12.51
C GLN A 142 2.46 -1.21 11.99
N TRP A 143 3.02 -0.01 12.28
CA TRP A 143 4.38 0.33 11.88
C TRP A 143 5.38 -0.68 12.45
N ARG A 144 5.28 -1.00 13.74
CA ARG A 144 6.17 -1.98 14.39
C ARG A 144 6.06 -3.36 13.73
N GLU A 145 4.84 -3.86 13.53
CA GLU A 145 4.60 -5.15 12.87
C GLU A 145 5.16 -5.18 11.45
N ASP A 146 4.98 -4.10 10.69
CA ASP A 146 5.50 -3.99 9.33
C ASP A 146 7.03 -4.04 9.31
N GLN A 147 7.72 -3.32 10.21
CA GLN A 147 9.18 -3.32 10.24
C GLN A 147 9.74 -4.68 10.69
N GLU A 148 9.12 -5.32 11.68
CA GLU A 148 9.48 -6.67 12.13
C GLU A 148 9.27 -7.70 11.01
N GLY A 149 8.13 -7.65 10.32
CA GLY A 149 7.80 -8.55 9.22
C GLY A 149 8.71 -8.37 8.00
N PHE A 150 8.93 -7.13 7.56
CA PHE A 150 9.81 -6.86 6.42
C PHE A 150 11.28 -7.17 6.69
N ALA A 151 11.75 -7.16 7.91
CA ALA A 151 13.10 -7.59 8.24
C ALA A 151 13.37 -9.04 7.78
N THR A 152 12.35 -9.92 7.85
CA THR A 152 12.47 -11.30 7.38
C THR A 152 12.51 -11.40 5.85
N VAL A 153 11.73 -10.57 5.15
CA VAL A 153 11.71 -10.53 3.69
C VAL A 153 13.04 -10.01 3.13
N THR A 154 13.52 -8.90 3.67
CA THR A 154 14.75 -8.25 3.20
C THR A 154 16.02 -9.07 3.49
N ALA A 155 16.00 -9.89 4.53
CA ALA A 155 17.12 -10.78 4.85
C ALA A 155 17.22 -11.98 3.88
N ALA A 156 16.11 -12.39 3.27
CA ALA A 156 16.04 -13.62 2.46
C ALA A 156 15.90 -13.37 0.96
N ASN A 157 15.60 -12.14 0.53
CA ASN A 157 15.23 -11.85 -0.86
C ASN A 157 15.97 -10.62 -1.40
N ALA A 158 16.10 -10.53 -2.73
CA ALA A 158 16.59 -9.34 -3.40
C ALA A 158 15.70 -8.16 -3.08
N SER A 159 16.23 -7.18 -2.35
CA SER A 159 15.47 -6.09 -1.81
C SER A 159 16.27 -4.79 -1.74
N ALA A 160 15.55 -3.68 -1.82
CA ALA A 160 16.09 -2.35 -1.56
C ALA A 160 15.24 -1.67 -0.48
N SER A 161 15.89 -0.98 0.44
CA SER A 161 15.21 -0.20 1.48
C SER A 161 15.52 1.28 1.30
N LEU A 162 14.50 2.12 1.55
CA LEU A 162 14.65 3.56 1.51
C LEU A 162 13.82 4.21 2.63
N ARG A 163 14.25 5.40 3.03
CA ARG A 163 13.46 6.25 3.90
C ARG A 163 12.62 7.21 3.05
N TYR A 164 11.39 7.41 3.45
CA TYR A 164 10.50 8.38 2.81
C TYR A 164 11.09 9.79 2.84
N GLU A 165 11.72 10.17 3.96
CA GLU A 165 12.34 11.48 4.17
C GLU A 165 13.49 11.72 3.18
N ASP A 166 14.32 10.70 2.92
CA ASP A 166 15.42 10.80 1.97
C ASP A 166 14.89 10.92 0.53
N LEU A 167 13.82 10.17 0.21
CA LEU A 167 13.16 10.23 -1.09
C LEU A 167 12.59 11.62 -1.40
N ILE A 168 12.01 12.30 -0.42
CA ILE A 168 11.45 13.64 -0.64
C ILE A 168 12.52 14.73 -0.61
N ALA A 169 13.66 14.50 0.06
CA ALA A 169 14.80 15.43 0.12
C ALA A 169 15.63 15.41 -1.16
N ASP A 170 15.95 14.23 -1.68
CA ASP A 170 16.69 14.03 -2.94
C ASP A 170 16.11 12.86 -3.74
N PRO A 171 15.01 13.11 -4.46
CA PRO A 171 14.32 12.06 -5.23
C PRO A 171 15.21 11.40 -6.28
N GLU A 172 16.10 12.16 -6.92
CA GLU A 172 16.94 11.63 -8.00
C GLU A 172 18.00 10.67 -7.46
N ALA A 173 18.76 11.07 -6.45
CA ALA A 173 19.78 10.20 -5.88
C ALA A 173 19.16 8.91 -5.31
N VAL A 174 18.04 9.02 -4.59
CA VAL A 174 17.35 7.86 -4.01
C VAL A 174 16.81 6.94 -5.09
N LEU A 175 16.16 7.45 -6.13
CA LEU A 175 15.61 6.63 -7.22
C LEU A 175 16.70 5.97 -8.05
N ARG A 176 17.84 6.64 -8.30
CA ARG A 176 18.99 6.02 -8.99
C ARG A 176 19.56 4.86 -8.18
N GLY A 177 19.76 5.04 -6.88
CA GLY A 177 20.23 3.98 -5.99
C GLY A 177 19.25 2.81 -5.92
N LEU A 178 17.94 3.11 -5.81
CA LEU A 178 16.89 2.12 -5.77
C LEU A 178 16.81 1.32 -7.07
N CYS A 179 16.81 1.98 -8.21
CA CYS A 179 16.77 1.34 -9.52
C CYS A 179 17.99 0.43 -9.73
N ALA A 180 19.19 0.89 -9.35
CA ALA A 180 20.40 0.06 -9.42
C ALA A 180 20.29 -1.20 -8.54
N ALA A 181 19.69 -1.08 -7.34
CA ALA A 181 19.53 -2.21 -6.42
C ALA A 181 18.51 -3.26 -6.88
N ILE A 182 17.60 -2.90 -7.78
CA ILE A 182 16.57 -3.81 -8.33
C ILE A 182 16.80 -4.18 -9.80
N ASP A 183 17.95 -3.86 -10.36
CA ASP A 183 18.30 -4.10 -11.77
C ASP A 183 17.31 -3.45 -12.76
N LEU A 184 16.83 -2.25 -12.46
CA LEU A 184 15.98 -1.44 -13.32
C LEU A 184 16.76 -0.22 -13.80
N PRO A 185 16.90 0.06 -15.10
CA PRO A 185 17.51 1.32 -15.56
C PRO A 185 16.75 2.51 -15.02
N PHE A 186 17.45 3.50 -14.44
CA PHE A 186 16.80 4.72 -14.02
C PHE A 186 16.28 5.53 -15.22
N HIS A 187 15.10 6.11 -15.11
CA HIS A 187 14.54 6.99 -16.12
C HIS A 187 14.04 8.31 -15.48
N GLU A 188 14.37 9.45 -16.11
CA GLU A 188 14.05 10.79 -15.60
C GLU A 188 12.55 11.05 -15.42
N HIS A 189 11.69 10.39 -16.19
CA HIS A 189 10.23 10.47 -16.03
C HIS A 189 9.77 10.14 -14.60
N MET A 190 10.51 9.31 -13.89
CA MET A 190 10.20 8.95 -12.48
C MET A 190 10.22 10.15 -11.55
N LEU A 191 10.97 11.21 -11.90
CA LEU A 191 11.07 12.43 -11.10
C LEU A 191 9.82 13.33 -11.22
N ASN A 192 9.04 13.15 -12.27
CA ASN A 192 7.84 13.94 -12.49
C ASN A 192 6.63 13.06 -12.83
N PRO A 193 6.13 12.28 -11.86
CA PRO A 193 5.00 11.36 -12.08
C PRO A 193 3.73 12.07 -12.50
N ALA A 194 3.50 13.31 -12.07
CA ALA A 194 2.34 14.09 -12.48
C ALA A 194 2.31 14.37 -14.01
N ARG A 195 3.48 14.39 -14.65
CA ARG A 195 3.60 14.60 -16.10
C ARG A 195 3.64 13.29 -16.90
N HIS A 196 4.23 12.25 -16.32
CA HIS A 196 4.58 11.03 -17.06
C HIS A 196 3.79 9.79 -16.64
N SER A 197 2.91 9.91 -15.64
CA SER A 197 1.95 8.87 -15.25
C SER A 197 0.53 9.43 -15.35
N PRO A 198 -0.18 9.20 -16.45
CA PRO A 198 -1.61 9.57 -16.56
C PRO A 198 -2.45 8.93 -15.43
N ARG A 199 -2.08 7.73 -15.01
CA ARG A 199 -2.70 7.02 -13.88
C ARG A 199 -2.57 7.82 -12.58
N ALA A 200 -1.39 8.36 -12.26
CA ALA A 200 -1.21 9.15 -11.04
C ALA A 200 -2.16 10.35 -10.99
N VAL A 201 -2.39 11.00 -12.12
CA VAL A 201 -3.35 12.12 -12.24
C VAL A 201 -4.79 11.63 -12.08
N GLN A 202 -5.14 10.51 -12.72
CA GLN A 202 -6.47 9.91 -12.62
C GLN A 202 -6.78 9.49 -11.17
N ASP A 203 -5.85 8.80 -10.51
CA ASP A 203 -5.99 8.33 -9.13
C ASP A 203 -6.11 9.50 -8.15
N ALA A 204 -5.35 10.59 -8.37
CA ALA A 204 -5.45 11.81 -7.58
C ALA A 204 -6.85 12.45 -7.63
N GLY A 205 -7.53 12.33 -8.77
CA GLY A 205 -8.91 12.82 -8.95
C GLY A 205 -9.97 11.89 -8.35
N ARG A 206 -9.62 10.64 -8.05
CA ARG A 206 -10.57 9.62 -7.57
C ARG A 206 -10.61 9.44 -6.06
N ALA A 207 -9.52 9.74 -5.37
CA ALA A 207 -9.44 9.53 -3.94
C ALA A 207 -8.74 10.70 -3.26
N THR A 208 -9.41 11.32 -2.31
CA THR A 208 -8.93 12.48 -1.54
C THR A 208 -7.55 12.22 -0.91
N MET A 209 -7.31 10.99 -0.44
CA MET A 209 -6.02 10.58 0.12
C MET A 209 -4.88 10.57 -0.91
N LEU A 210 -5.18 10.53 -2.19
CA LEU A 210 -4.21 10.45 -3.29
C LEU A 210 -4.02 11.79 -4.03
N ALA A 211 -4.68 12.87 -3.59
CA ALA A 211 -4.65 14.17 -4.24
C ALA A 211 -3.22 14.71 -4.52
N ASN A 212 -2.25 14.29 -3.69
CA ASN A 212 -0.85 14.68 -3.87
C ASN A 212 -0.13 13.95 -5.02
N LEU A 213 -0.69 12.88 -5.59
CA LEU A 213 -0.08 12.17 -6.72
C LEU A 213 0.01 13.04 -7.98
N ALA A 214 -0.90 14.01 -8.13
CA ALA A 214 -0.90 14.98 -9.23
C ALA A 214 -0.01 16.21 -8.96
N ARG A 215 0.79 16.20 -7.89
CA ARG A 215 1.66 17.33 -7.51
C ARG A 215 3.13 16.94 -7.58
N PRO A 216 4.03 17.91 -7.66
CA PRO A 216 5.45 17.67 -7.43
C PRO A 216 5.70 17.04 -6.06
N VAL A 217 6.85 16.42 -5.88
CA VAL A 217 7.26 15.85 -4.59
C VAL A 217 7.23 16.93 -3.52
N LEU A 218 6.51 16.66 -2.43
CA LEU A 218 6.33 17.60 -1.32
C LEU A 218 7.51 17.48 -0.34
N ALA A 219 8.56 18.27 -0.53
CA ALA A 219 9.75 18.24 0.31
C ALA A 219 9.42 18.46 1.81
N GLU A 220 8.40 19.24 2.13
CA GLU A 220 7.99 19.58 3.49
C GLU A 220 7.04 18.54 4.15
N ASN A 221 6.90 17.35 3.55
CA ASN A 221 5.99 16.32 4.08
C ASN A 221 6.64 15.40 5.12
N ALA A 222 7.65 15.88 5.83
CA ALA A 222 8.32 15.20 6.94
C ALA A 222 8.39 16.08 8.17
N GLY A 223 8.49 15.48 9.36
CA GLY A 223 8.65 16.17 10.63
C GLY A 223 7.40 16.90 11.15
N LYS A 224 6.25 16.71 10.53
CA LYS A 224 4.97 17.36 10.91
C LYS A 224 4.50 16.95 12.30
N PHE A 225 4.86 15.76 12.75
CA PHE A 225 4.54 15.31 14.11
C PHE A 225 5.00 16.29 15.19
N ARG A 226 6.09 17.05 14.98
CA ARG A 226 6.65 17.99 15.94
C ARG A 226 5.69 19.11 16.34
N THR A 227 4.76 19.45 15.46
CA THR A 227 3.78 20.52 15.66
C THR A 227 2.34 20.05 15.71
N GLN A 228 2.07 18.82 15.28
CA GLN A 228 0.70 18.33 15.09
C GLN A 228 0.33 17.14 15.98
N LEU A 229 1.29 16.46 16.59
CA LEU A 229 1.02 15.48 17.63
C LEU A 229 1.18 16.10 19.02
N SER A 230 0.34 15.68 19.96
CA SER A 230 0.55 16.00 21.37
C SER A 230 1.75 15.24 21.93
N ALA A 231 2.30 15.71 23.05
CA ALA A 231 3.39 15.02 23.73
C ALA A 231 3.00 13.57 24.09
N ALA A 232 1.76 13.34 24.53
CA ALA A 232 1.23 12.03 24.85
C ALA A 232 1.19 11.11 23.62
N GLN A 233 0.73 11.62 22.46
CA GLN A 233 0.72 10.86 21.21
C GLN A 233 2.15 10.50 20.75
N CYS A 234 3.08 11.43 20.80
CA CYS A 234 4.49 11.17 20.50
C CYS A 234 5.06 10.10 21.42
N ALA A 235 4.86 10.22 22.74
CA ALA A 235 5.36 9.28 23.74
C ALA A 235 4.81 7.86 23.50
N PHE A 236 3.51 7.72 23.16
CA PHE A 236 2.93 6.42 22.82
C PHE A 236 3.59 5.80 21.59
N VAL A 237 3.73 6.56 20.50
CA VAL A 237 4.37 6.07 19.28
C VAL A 237 5.81 5.65 19.56
N GLU A 238 6.57 6.46 20.29
CA GLU A 238 7.95 6.16 20.63
C GLU A 238 8.10 4.99 21.60
N ALA A 239 7.19 4.81 22.55
CA ALA A 239 7.16 3.63 23.40
C ALA A 239 6.87 2.35 22.63
N THR A 240 5.98 2.44 21.61
CA THR A 240 5.58 1.27 20.78
C THR A 240 6.65 0.91 19.75
N CYS A 241 7.28 1.90 19.12
CA CYS A 241 8.19 1.74 17.98
C CYS A 241 9.67 1.89 18.33
N GLY A 242 9.97 2.40 19.52
CA GLY A 242 11.29 2.92 19.89
C GLY A 242 12.45 1.93 19.78
N ALA A 243 12.21 0.64 19.98
CA ALA A 243 13.23 -0.39 19.81
C ALA A 243 13.71 -0.53 18.35
N LEU A 244 12.85 -0.21 17.37
CA LEU A 244 13.14 -0.31 15.94
C LEU A 244 13.54 1.02 15.30
N MET A 245 13.10 2.14 15.85
CA MET A 245 13.35 3.47 15.30
C MET A 245 14.84 3.75 14.97
N PRO A 246 15.81 3.44 15.85
CA PRO A 246 17.21 3.67 15.55
C PRO A 246 17.77 2.92 14.35
N ARG A 247 17.20 1.75 14.03
CA ARG A 247 17.60 0.95 12.85
C ARG A 247 17.38 1.70 11.54
N PHE A 248 16.44 2.65 11.56
CA PHE A 248 16.07 3.47 10.39
C PHE A 248 16.51 4.93 10.56
N GLY A 249 17.37 5.23 11.54
CA GLY A 249 17.89 6.59 11.79
C GLY A 249 16.90 7.54 12.43
N TYR A 250 15.83 7.04 13.07
CA TYR A 250 14.90 7.87 13.83
C TYR A 250 15.26 7.88 15.30
N THR A 251 15.37 9.08 15.88
CA THR A 251 15.70 9.25 17.29
C THR A 251 14.44 9.59 18.08
N PRO A 252 14.12 8.83 19.13
CA PRO A 252 13.07 9.21 20.08
C PRO A 252 13.38 10.56 20.72
N VAL A 253 12.35 11.37 20.95
CA VAL A 253 12.47 12.70 21.56
C VAL A 253 11.65 12.84 22.84
N ALA A 254 10.68 11.96 23.08
CA ALA A 254 9.84 11.97 24.28
C ALA A 254 10.56 11.32 25.46
N SER A 255 10.31 11.85 26.67
CA SER A 255 10.74 11.20 27.89
C SER A 255 9.93 9.91 28.10
N THR A 256 10.61 8.81 28.44
CA THR A 256 9.99 7.50 28.72
C THR A 256 9.15 7.48 30.02
N ALA A 257 8.99 8.61 30.70
CA ALA A 257 8.35 8.70 32.02
C ALA A 257 6.81 8.63 31.96
N ASP A 258 6.19 8.92 30.83
CA ASP A 258 4.72 8.95 30.69
C ASP A 258 4.19 7.63 30.09
N ARG A 259 4.21 6.56 30.88
CA ARG A 259 3.68 5.23 30.44
C ARG A 259 2.17 5.04 30.66
N ASP A 260 1.50 5.91 31.39
CA ASP A 260 0.05 5.81 31.70
C ASP A 260 -0.85 6.50 30.66
N LEU A 261 -0.52 6.37 29.38
CA LEU A 261 -1.18 7.12 28.30
C LEU A 261 -2.37 6.42 27.65
N GLU A 262 -2.58 5.13 27.91
CA GLU A 262 -3.59 4.35 27.20
C GLU A 262 -5.04 4.87 27.33
N PRO A 263 -5.51 5.39 28.48
CA PRO A 263 -6.89 5.86 28.59
C PRO A 263 -7.19 7.13 27.77
N ALA A 264 -6.17 7.90 27.42
CA ALA A 264 -6.33 9.16 26.68
C ALA A 264 -6.20 8.99 25.15
N LEU A 265 -5.81 7.81 24.68
CA LEU A 265 -5.49 7.54 23.28
C LEU A 265 -6.37 6.39 22.77
N GLN A 266 -7.68 6.59 22.71
CA GLN A 266 -8.57 5.61 22.09
C GLN A 266 -8.38 5.62 20.57
N ASP A 267 -8.37 4.43 19.96
CA ASP A 267 -8.45 4.29 18.51
C ASP A 267 -9.79 4.83 18.02
N THR A 268 -9.72 5.62 16.96
CA THR A 268 -10.88 6.25 16.37
C THR A 268 -11.54 5.30 15.37
N GLU A 269 -12.83 5.05 15.52
CA GLU A 269 -13.59 4.33 14.48
C GLU A 269 -13.63 5.15 13.19
N LEU A 270 -13.88 4.46 12.06
CA LEU A 270 -13.77 5.08 10.75
C LEU A 270 -14.70 6.30 10.58
N TRP A 271 -15.95 6.16 11.02
CA TRP A 271 -16.97 7.22 10.91
C TRP A 271 -16.74 8.41 11.86
N ASP A 272 -15.94 8.22 12.90
CA ASP A 272 -15.57 9.26 13.84
C ASP A 272 -14.29 10.01 13.43
N LYS A 273 -13.68 9.60 12.32
CA LYS A 273 -12.44 10.22 11.86
C LYS A 273 -12.68 11.60 11.28
N PRO A 274 -11.72 12.53 11.50
CA PRO A 274 -11.77 13.83 10.85
C PRO A 274 -11.89 13.66 9.33
N GLY A 275 -12.86 14.33 8.74
CA GLY A 275 -13.03 14.34 7.29
C GLY A 275 -13.74 13.14 6.67
N TYR A 276 -14.10 12.07 7.41
CA TYR A 276 -14.82 10.93 6.81
C TYR A 276 -16.19 11.37 6.25
N ALA A 277 -16.95 12.14 7.02
CA ALA A 277 -18.24 12.68 6.58
C ALA A 277 -18.11 13.70 5.43
N ALA A 278 -16.95 14.34 5.32
CA ALA A 278 -16.64 15.31 4.27
C ALA A 278 -16.10 14.67 2.97
N LEU A 279 -15.87 13.36 2.94
CA LEU A 279 -15.50 12.66 1.71
C LEU A 279 -16.61 12.84 0.65
N PRO A 280 -16.26 12.99 -0.63
CA PRO A 280 -17.21 12.94 -1.73
C PRO A 280 -18.09 11.69 -1.62
N ALA A 281 -19.39 11.84 -1.86
CA ALA A 281 -20.35 10.75 -1.68
C ALA A 281 -19.98 9.49 -2.48
N GLU A 282 -19.49 9.67 -3.72
CA GLU A 282 -19.04 8.56 -4.55
C GLU A 282 -17.79 7.86 -4.01
N GLU A 283 -16.81 8.62 -3.47
CA GLU A 283 -15.60 8.04 -2.87
C GLU A 283 -15.97 7.21 -1.65
N ARG A 284 -16.85 7.75 -0.79
CA ARG A 284 -17.34 7.06 0.39
C ARG A 284 -18.11 5.79 0.02
N ALA A 285 -19.00 5.86 -0.96
CA ALA A 285 -19.78 4.71 -1.41
C ALA A 285 -18.87 3.59 -1.97
N ARG A 286 -17.85 3.94 -2.76
CA ARG A 286 -16.86 2.95 -3.26
C ARG A 286 -16.10 2.30 -2.11
N PHE A 287 -15.64 3.09 -1.15
CA PHE A 287 -14.92 2.58 0.01
C PHE A 287 -15.79 1.66 0.87
N GLU A 288 -17.03 2.02 1.12
CA GLU A 288 -17.99 1.22 1.88
C GLU A 288 -18.31 -0.10 1.16
N ALA A 289 -18.55 -0.05 -0.15
CA ALA A 289 -18.82 -1.24 -0.97
C ALA A 289 -17.63 -2.22 -0.95
N TRP A 290 -16.40 -1.72 -1.13
CA TRP A 290 -15.19 -2.53 -1.04
C TRP A 290 -15.01 -3.14 0.36
N SER A 291 -15.16 -2.33 1.41
CA SER A 291 -15.02 -2.77 2.80
C SER A 291 -16.05 -3.84 3.17
N TRP A 292 -17.29 -3.64 2.74
CA TRP A 292 -18.37 -4.62 2.94
C TRP A 292 -18.08 -5.94 2.22
N LEU A 293 -17.63 -5.88 0.97
CA LEU A 293 -17.28 -7.08 0.21
C LEU A 293 -16.15 -7.85 0.89
N VAL A 294 -15.07 -7.18 1.28
CA VAL A 294 -13.94 -7.80 1.99
C VAL A 294 -14.38 -8.45 3.30
N ALA A 295 -15.22 -7.76 4.09
CA ALA A 295 -15.76 -8.31 5.31
C ALA A 295 -16.59 -9.58 5.06
N ARG A 296 -17.44 -9.57 4.04
CA ARG A 296 -18.24 -10.72 3.63
C ARG A 296 -17.39 -11.90 3.18
N LEU A 297 -16.39 -11.66 2.31
CA LEU A 297 -15.47 -12.71 1.86
C LEU A 297 -14.71 -13.36 3.03
N ARG A 298 -14.38 -12.59 4.05
CA ARG A 298 -13.67 -13.10 5.24
C ARG A 298 -14.58 -13.83 6.23
N ALA A 299 -15.87 -13.54 6.24
CA ALA A 299 -16.84 -14.17 7.13
C ALA A 299 -17.44 -15.47 6.57
N ALA A 300 -17.48 -15.64 5.24
CA ALA A 300 -17.97 -16.84 4.56
C ALA A 300 -16.92 -17.96 4.65
#